data_b1aa4a92fe6393f15533290c3081f74d
#
_entry.id   b1aa4a92fe6393f15533290c3081f74d
#
_cell.length_a   1.000
_cell.length_b   1.000
_cell.length_c   1.000
_cell.angle_alpha   90.00
_cell.angle_beta   90.00
_cell.angle_gamma   90.00
#
_symmetry.space_group_name_H-M   'P 1'
#
loop_
_entity.id
_entity.type
_entity.pdbx_description
1 polymer ?
#
loop_
_entity_poly.entity_id
_entity_poly.type
_entity_poly.pdbx_seq_one_letter_code
_entity_poly.pdbx_strand_id
1 'polypeptide(L)'
;MYHLIHFLGGEIIKNALKGTFLFSGFSDVEYNLAKQCFLGEARTFERGEVIYSPSVYERKIGFVVSGECEVRRSRQDGSRVTLNTISRGGSFGISAVFSDEDFPTVIYAKKRSSVVFITRDELLDLMGRFPAVSLNIIRFQNDRIAFLNKKIETFSAGSVEERVACYILGEYKKLGAVELPLNRMKTADALGVGRASLYRALDSLADSGIISLDTKKIVITDLEGLERISK
;
A
#
# COMPACT_ATOMS: atom_id res chain seq x y z
N MET A 1 26.00 -21.91 -21.68
CA MET A 1 26.10 -20.51 -21.24
C MET A 1 24.71 -19.90 -20.94
N TYR A 2 23.66 -20.10 -21.75
CA TYR A 2 22.28 -19.63 -21.49
C TYR A 2 21.63 -20.21 -20.22
N HIS A 3 21.86 -21.48 -19.91
CA HIS A 3 21.32 -22.15 -18.71
C HIS A 3 21.92 -21.60 -17.39
N LEU A 4 23.20 -21.21 -17.39
CA LEU A 4 23.86 -20.68 -16.19
C LEU A 4 23.40 -19.27 -15.86
N ILE A 5 23.12 -18.43 -16.86
CA ILE A 5 22.62 -17.06 -16.69
C ILE A 5 21.18 -17.09 -16.17
N HIS A 6 20.36 -18.04 -16.60
CA HIS A 6 18.99 -18.22 -16.10
C HIS A 6 18.97 -18.69 -14.64
N PHE A 7 19.91 -19.59 -14.27
CA PHE A 7 20.02 -20.12 -12.91
C PHE A 7 20.49 -19.04 -11.91
N LEU A 8 21.51 -18.25 -12.28
CA LEU A 8 22.02 -17.15 -11.45
C LEU A 8 20.99 -16.01 -11.30
N GLY A 9 20.23 -15.73 -12.35
CA GLY A 9 19.14 -14.75 -12.31
C GLY A 9 18.02 -15.18 -11.35
N GLY A 10 17.63 -16.43 -11.35
CA GLY A 10 16.60 -16.99 -10.47
C GLY A 10 16.97 -16.93 -8.98
N GLU A 11 18.21 -17.19 -8.63
CA GLU A 11 18.70 -17.12 -7.24
C GLU A 11 18.74 -15.68 -6.70
N ILE A 12 19.24 -14.73 -7.49
CA ILE A 12 19.26 -13.30 -7.12
C ILE A 12 17.84 -12.78 -6.89
N ILE A 13 16.92 -13.20 -7.73
CA ILE A 13 15.52 -12.78 -7.69
C ILE A 13 14.80 -13.38 -6.50
N LYS A 14 14.98 -14.67 -6.23
CA LYS A 14 14.43 -15.31 -5.02
C LYS A 14 14.95 -14.62 -3.76
N ASN A 15 16.23 -14.27 -3.71
CA ASN A 15 16.78 -13.55 -2.56
C ASN A 15 16.16 -12.15 -2.36
N ALA A 16 15.60 -11.53 -3.39
CA ALA A 16 14.89 -10.26 -3.26
C ALA A 16 13.56 -10.38 -2.46
N LEU A 17 12.99 -11.58 -2.37
CA LEU A 17 11.77 -11.82 -1.59
C LEU A 17 12.01 -11.94 -0.09
N LYS A 18 13.23 -12.17 0.36
CA LYS A 18 13.56 -12.31 1.79
C LYS A 18 13.15 -11.09 2.61
N GLY A 19 13.28 -9.88 2.03
CA GLY A 19 12.88 -8.62 2.67
C GLY A 19 11.39 -8.29 2.59
N THR A 20 10.56 -9.18 2.04
CA THR A 20 9.11 -8.95 1.94
C THR A 20 8.39 -9.37 3.24
N PHE A 21 7.16 -8.90 3.39
CA PHE A 21 6.33 -9.25 4.54
C PHE A 21 6.18 -10.78 4.71
N LEU A 22 6.14 -11.53 3.60
CA LEU A 22 5.87 -12.96 3.59
C LEU A 22 6.92 -13.76 4.41
N PHE A 23 8.19 -13.35 4.34
CA PHE A 23 9.32 -13.99 4.99
C PHE A 23 9.87 -13.18 6.16
N SER A 24 9.06 -12.27 6.71
CA SER A 24 9.44 -11.48 7.89
C SER A 24 9.77 -12.40 9.07
N GLY A 25 10.91 -12.17 9.71
CA GLY A 25 11.40 -12.96 10.85
C GLY A 25 12.08 -14.27 10.48
N PHE A 26 12.21 -14.62 9.19
CA PHE A 26 12.95 -15.83 8.78
C PHE A 26 14.46 -15.64 8.94
N SER A 27 15.11 -16.62 9.54
CA SER A 27 16.58 -16.79 9.48
C SER A 27 17.03 -17.12 8.04
N ASP A 28 18.32 -17.00 7.79
CA ASP A 28 18.88 -17.38 6.47
C ASP A 28 18.63 -18.86 6.14
N VAL A 29 18.68 -19.73 7.16
CA VAL A 29 18.46 -21.18 6.99
C VAL A 29 17.01 -21.45 6.62
N GLU A 30 16.04 -20.90 7.36
CA GLU A 30 14.61 -21.06 7.08
C GLU A 30 14.24 -20.50 5.71
N TYR A 31 14.78 -19.34 5.35
CA TYR A 31 14.52 -18.76 4.04
C TYR A 31 15.08 -19.62 2.90
N ASN A 32 16.29 -20.18 3.06
CA ASN A 32 16.89 -21.07 2.09
C ASN A 32 16.09 -22.37 1.87
N LEU A 33 15.41 -22.85 2.91
CA LEU A 33 14.49 -23.96 2.78
C LEU A 33 13.17 -23.51 2.12
N ALA A 34 12.60 -22.40 2.54
CA ALA A 34 11.34 -21.89 2.02
C ALA A 34 11.40 -21.55 0.53
N LYS A 35 12.50 -20.98 0.05
CA LYS A 35 12.68 -20.63 -1.37
C LYS A 35 12.68 -21.83 -2.33
N GLN A 36 12.75 -23.05 -1.82
CA GLN A 36 12.63 -24.27 -2.62
C GLN A 36 11.16 -24.64 -2.90
N CYS A 37 10.21 -24.06 -2.14
CA CYS A 37 8.80 -24.36 -2.27
C CYS A 37 8.10 -23.55 -3.38
N PHE A 38 8.79 -22.65 -4.08
CA PHE A 38 8.23 -21.88 -5.19
C PHE A 38 9.24 -21.68 -6.31
N LEU A 39 8.74 -21.60 -7.54
CA LEU A 39 9.60 -21.42 -8.73
C LEU A 39 10.30 -20.07 -8.72
N GLY A 40 9.59 -19.02 -8.32
CA GLY A 40 10.15 -17.68 -8.16
C GLY A 40 10.66 -17.07 -9.46
N GLU A 41 10.01 -17.38 -10.59
CA GLU A 41 10.37 -16.78 -11.87
C GLU A 41 9.98 -15.32 -11.90
N ALA A 42 10.95 -14.45 -12.23
CA ALA A 42 10.66 -13.07 -12.46
C ALA A 42 10.21 -12.84 -13.91
N ARG A 43 9.13 -12.10 -14.05
CA ARG A 43 8.69 -11.56 -15.35
C ARG A 43 9.00 -10.07 -15.40
N THR A 44 9.55 -9.62 -16.51
CA THR A 44 9.81 -8.20 -16.76
C THR A 44 8.70 -7.63 -17.63
N PHE A 45 8.23 -6.45 -17.25
CA PHE A 45 7.17 -5.70 -17.91
C PHE A 45 7.71 -4.34 -18.30
N GLU A 46 7.47 -3.93 -19.52
CA GLU A 46 7.81 -2.59 -20.00
C GLU A 46 6.78 -1.56 -19.53
N ARG A 47 7.13 -0.28 -19.61
CA ARG A 47 6.23 0.81 -19.18
C ARG A 47 4.89 0.74 -19.91
N GLY A 48 3.80 0.73 -19.15
CA GLY A 48 2.43 0.69 -19.65
C GLY A 48 1.87 -0.72 -19.86
N GLU A 49 2.68 -1.76 -19.76
CA GLU A 49 2.20 -3.14 -19.87
C GLU A 49 1.32 -3.52 -18.69
N VAL A 50 0.31 -4.34 -18.96
CA VAL A 50 -0.57 -4.93 -17.97
C VAL A 50 0.15 -6.09 -17.29
N ILE A 51 0.32 -6.00 -15.98
CA ILE A 51 0.92 -7.05 -15.16
C ILE A 51 -0.14 -8.02 -14.67
N TYR A 52 -1.33 -7.48 -14.38
CA TYR A 52 -2.42 -8.22 -13.77
C TYR A 52 -3.77 -7.56 -14.09
N SER A 53 -4.76 -8.36 -14.46
CA SER A 53 -6.11 -7.87 -14.76
C SER A 53 -7.17 -8.92 -14.41
N PRO A 54 -8.45 -8.52 -14.23
CA PRO A 54 -9.54 -9.45 -13.99
C PRO A 54 -9.70 -10.51 -15.10
N SER A 55 -9.41 -10.13 -16.35
CA SER A 55 -9.53 -11.03 -17.52
C SER A 55 -8.39 -12.05 -17.65
N VAL A 56 -7.28 -11.83 -16.93
CA VAL A 56 -6.10 -12.71 -16.92
C VAL A 56 -5.76 -13.04 -15.46
N TYR A 57 -6.78 -13.38 -14.68
CA TYR A 57 -6.64 -13.68 -13.28
C TYR A 57 -6.11 -15.10 -13.07
N GLU A 58 -4.83 -15.17 -12.82
CA GLU A 58 -4.22 -16.35 -12.21
C GLU A 58 -4.06 -16.07 -10.72
N ARG A 59 -4.62 -16.90 -9.84
CA ARG A 59 -4.56 -16.75 -8.38
C ARG A 59 -3.11 -16.76 -7.87
N LYS A 60 -2.43 -15.61 -7.99
CA LYS A 60 -1.01 -15.42 -7.66
C LYS A 60 -0.82 -14.16 -6.85
N ILE A 61 0.17 -14.17 -5.97
CA ILE A 61 0.70 -12.96 -5.35
C ILE A 61 1.87 -12.48 -6.19
N GLY A 62 1.89 -11.19 -6.56
CA GLY A 62 3.01 -10.55 -7.22
C GLY A 62 3.85 -9.74 -6.23
N PHE A 63 5.17 -9.86 -6.32
CA PHE A 63 6.13 -9.07 -5.56
C PHE A 63 7.00 -8.26 -6.52
N VAL A 64 7.04 -6.95 -6.33
CA VAL A 64 7.83 -6.04 -7.15
C VAL A 64 9.29 -6.09 -6.69
N VAL A 65 10.16 -6.71 -7.48
CA VAL A 65 11.60 -6.81 -7.17
C VAL A 65 12.39 -5.64 -7.72
N SER A 66 11.92 -5.01 -8.79
CA SER A 66 12.45 -3.74 -9.30
C SER A 66 11.38 -2.95 -10.04
N GLY A 67 11.56 -1.64 -10.16
CA GLY A 67 10.62 -0.79 -10.86
C GLY A 67 9.50 -0.22 -9.96
N GLU A 68 8.39 0.11 -10.59
CA GLU A 68 7.14 0.61 -9.96
C GLU A 68 5.93 0.17 -10.75
N CYS A 69 4.88 -0.22 -10.03
CA CYS A 69 3.59 -0.62 -10.59
C CYS A 69 2.47 0.29 -10.10
N GLU A 70 1.45 0.51 -10.91
CA GLU A 70 0.26 1.27 -10.54
C GLU A 70 -0.96 0.37 -10.51
N VAL A 71 -1.70 0.45 -9.40
CA VAL A 71 -3.02 -0.18 -9.27
C VAL A 71 -4.06 0.81 -9.76
N ARG A 72 -4.79 0.45 -10.81
CA ARG A 72 -5.83 1.29 -11.40
C ARG A 72 -7.19 0.60 -11.37
N ARG A 73 -8.24 1.39 -11.23
CA ARG A 73 -9.63 0.96 -11.35
C ARG A 73 -10.33 1.77 -12.43
N SER A 74 -11.08 1.10 -13.28
CA SER A 74 -11.97 1.77 -14.23
C SER A 74 -13.23 2.25 -13.51
N ARG A 75 -13.68 3.47 -13.81
CA ARG A 75 -14.97 3.99 -13.37
C ARG A 75 -16.04 3.67 -14.41
N GLN A 76 -17.30 3.83 -14.04
CA GLN A 76 -18.44 3.64 -14.95
C GLN A 76 -18.42 4.57 -16.16
N ASP A 77 -17.83 5.76 -16.04
CA ASP A 77 -17.63 6.74 -17.11
C ASP A 77 -16.45 6.41 -18.04
N GLY A 78 -15.81 5.26 -17.86
CA GLY A 78 -14.63 4.84 -18.64
C GLY A 78 -13.31 5.48 -18.20
N SER A 79 -13.34 6.44 -17.29
CA SER A 79 -12.11 7.03 -16.73
C SER A 79 -11.38 6.04 -15.84
N ARG A 80 -10.05 6.20 -15.71
CA ARG A 80 -9.21 5.35 -14.87
C ARG A 80 -8.67 6.16 -13.70
N VAL A 81 -8.78 5.59 -12.50
CA VAL A 81 -8.23 6.19 -11.28
C VAL A 81 -7.10 5.33 -10.77
N THR A 82 -5.96 5.95 -10.51
CA THR A 82 -4.85 5.30 -9.81
C THR A 82 -5.18 5.25 -8.32
N LEU A 83 -5.32 4.04 -7.79
CA LEU A 83 -5.62 3.80 -6.38
C LEU A 83 -4.37 3.78 -5.52
N ASN A 84 -3.28 3.23 -6.07
CA ASN A 84 -2.01 3.06 -5.35
C ASN A 84 -0.84 2.89 -6.31
N THR A 85 0.37 3.15 -5.82
CA THR A 85 1.64 2.84 -6.49
C THR A 85 2.40 1.85 -5.61
N ILE A 86 2.90 0.78 -6.23
CA ILE A 86 3.64 -0.29 -5.57
C ILE A 86 5.08 -0.23 -6.06
N SER A 87 5.99 0.04 -5.14
CA SER A 87 7.42 0.11 -5.40
C SER A 87 8.12 -1.21 -5.03
N ARG A 88 9.44 -1.27 -5.25
CA ARG A 88 10.28 -2.41 -4.87
C ARG A 88 10.01 -2.87 -3.44
N GLY A 89 9.86 -4.18 -3.23
CA GLY A 89 9.52 -4.81 -1.96
C GLY A 89 8.02 -4.86 -1.66
N GLY A 90 7.20 -4.10 -2.40
CA GLY A 90 5.74 -4.15 -2.28
C GLY A 90 5.14 -5.35 -3.00
N SER A 91 3.88 -5.65 -2.66
CA SER A 91 3.15 -6.80 -3.18
C SER A 91 1.73 -6.45 -3.58
N PHE A 92 1.12 -7.31 -4.40
CA PHE A 92 -0.28 -7.24 -4.79
C PHE A 92 -0.88 -8.65 -4.93
N GLY A 93 -2.20 -8.73 -4.99
CA GLY A 93 -2.91 -10.00 -5.17
C GLY A 93 -3.15 -10.81 -3.90
N ILE A 94 -2.63 -10.38 -2.73
CA ILE A 94 -2.76 -11.13 -1.47
C ILE A 94 -4.23 -11.32 -1.04
N SER A 95 -5.09 -10.34 -1.26
CA SER A 95 -6.52 -10.45 -0.92
C SER A 95 -7.29 -11.33 -1.90
N ALA A 96 -6.77 -11.46 -3.13
CA ALA A 96 -7.43 -12.17 -4.21
C ALA A 96 -6.99 -13.64 -4.32
N VAL A 97 -5.80 -14.00 -3.83
CA VAL A 97 -5.25 -15.35 -3.97
C VAL A 97 -6.14 -16.43 -3.35
N PHE A 98 -6.90 -16.11 -2.30
CA PHE A 98 -7.84 -16.99 -1.62
C PHE A 98 -9.32 -16.61 -1.83
N SER A 99 -9.61 -15.52 -2.59
CA SER A 99 -10.97 -15.11 -2.90
C SER A 99 -11.47 -15.82 -4.16
N ASP A 100 -12.76 -16.12 -4.18
CA ASP A 100 -13.47 -16.62 -5.37
C ASP A 100 -14.10 -15.46 -6.17
N GLU A 101 -14.05 -14.23 -5.65
CA GLU A 101 -14.56 -13.04 -6.32
C GLU A 101 -13.56 -12.47 -7.32
N ASP A 102 -14.09 -11.82 -8.36
CA ASP A 102 -13.31 -11.11 -9.35
C ASP A 102 -12.53 -9.95 -8.71
N PHE A 103 -11.29 -9.77 -9.14
CA PHE A 103 -10.44 -8.69 -8.68
C PHE A 103 -10.65 -7.43 -9.55
N PRO A 104 -11.30 -6.37 -9.02
CA PRO A 104 -11.80 -5.27 -9.86
C PRO A 104 -10.72 -4.27 -10.30
N THR A 105 -9.46 -4.55 -10.07
CA THR A 105 -8.35 -3.64 -10.39
C THR A 105 -7.41 -4.22 -11.42
N VAL A 106 -6.80 -3.33 -12.20
CA VAL A 106 -5.75 -3.66 -13.15
C VAL A 106 -4.44 -3.09 -12.65
N ILE A 107 -3.37 -3.86 -12.76
CA ILE A 107 -2.03 -3.44 -12.38
C ILE A 107 -1.19 -3.25 -13.64
N TYR A 108 -0.59 -2.07 -13.76
CA TYR A 108 0.26 -1.66 -14.87
C TYR A 108 1.69 -1.41 -14.40
N ALA A 109 2.65 -1.69 -15.24
CA ALA A 109 4.00 -1.23 -15.04
C ALA A 109 4.09 0.30 -15.29
N LYS A 110 4.38 1.07 -14.25
CA LYS A 110 4.56 2.53 -14.35
C LYS A 110 5.88 2.90 -15.03
N LYS A 111 6.87 2.07 -14.85
CA LYS A 111 8.18 2.05 -15.52
C LYS A 111 8.58 0.60 -15.72
N ARG A 112 9.65 0.32 -16.44
CA ARG A 112 10.17 -1.04 -16.58
C ARG A 112 10.29 -1.67 -15.19
N SER A 113 9.60 -2.79 -14.99
CA SER A 113 9.41 -3.42 -13.67
C SER A 113 9.60 -4.92 -13.77
N SER A 114 10.21 -5.49 -12.74
CA SER A 114 10.34 -6.94 -12.61
C SER A 114 9.50 -7.41 -11.43
N VAL A 115 8.70 -8.46 -11.64
CA VAL A 115 7.74 -9.00 -10.66
C VAL A 115 7.94 -10.50 -10.54
N VAL A 116 8.03 -10.99 -9.31
CA VAL A 116 8.00 -12.42 -9.00
C VAL A 116 6.60 -12.80 -8.58
N PHE A 117 6.11 -13.91 -9.10
CA PHE A 117 4.81 -14.44 -8.74
C PHE A 117 4.97 -15.70 -7.88
N ILE A 118 4.12 -15.81 -6.87
CA ILE A 118 3.90 -17.03 -6.08
C ILE A 118 2.46 -17.44 -6.32
N THR A 119 2.25 -18.64 -6.81
CA THR A 119 0.91 -19.20 -7.07
C THR A 119 0.21 -19.55 -5.76
N ARG A 120 -1.13 -19.76 -5.84
CA ARG A 120 -1.92 -20.23 -4.68
C ARG A 120 -1.36 -21.55 -4.13
N ASP A 121 -1.03 -22.48 -4.99
CA ASP A 121 -0.57 -23.83 -4.58
C ASP A 121 0.81 -23.76 -3.92
N GLU A 122 1.74 -22.98 -4.48
CA GLU A 122 3.05 -22.72 -3.87
C GLU A 122 2.90 -22.02 -2.51
N LEU A 123 1.93 -21.11 -2.39
CA LEU A 123 1.66 -20.42 -1.13
C LEU A 123 1.10 -21.38 -0.09
N LEU A 124 0.18 -22.30 -0.47
CA LEU A 124 -0.36 -23.32 0.41
C LEU A 124 0.73 -24.29 0.90
N ASP A 125 1.65 -24.71 0.02
CA ASP A 125 2.80 -25.54 0.39
C ASP A 125 3.72 -24.79 1.38
N LEU A 126 4.01 -23.51 1.12
CA LEU A 126 4.76 -22.65 2.03
C LEU A 126 4.08 -22.54 3.41
N MET A 127 2.77 -22.31 3.45
CA MET A 127 2.01 -22.20 4.70
C MET A 127 2.01 -23.51 5.49
N GLY A 128 1.92 -24.65 4.80
CA GLY A 128 1.96 -25.97 5.41
C GLY A 128 3.31 -26.34 6.02
N ARG A 129 4.41 -25.93 5.36
CA ARG A 129 5.78 -26.20 5.84
C ARG A 129 6.31 -25.16 6.79
N PHE A 130 5.88 -23.92 6.67
CA PHE A 130 6.35 -22.78 7.44
C PHE A 130 5.16 -22.00 8.03
N PRO A 131 4.63 -22.38 9.20
CA PRO A 131 3.50 -21.69 9.83
C PRO A 131 3.69 -20.19 10.02
N ALA A 132 4.94 -19.73 10.14
CA ALA A 132 5.30 -18.32 10.21
C ALA A 132 4.81 -17.53 8.95
N VAL A 133 4.73 -18.18 7.77
CA VAL A 133 4.17 -17.57 6.56
C VAL A 133 2.70 -17.20 6.76
N SER A 134 1.90 -18.12 7.35
CA SER A 134 0.50 -17.86 7.65
C SER A 134 0.33 -16.69 8.63
N LEU A 135 1.13 -16.65 9.69
CA LEU A 135 1.13 -15.55 10.65
C LEU A 135 1.51 -14.22 10.00
N ASN A 136 2.48 -14.22 9.11
CA ASN A 136 2.91 -13.02 8.39
C ASN A 136 1.81 -12.51 7.44
N ILE A 137 1.09 -13.40 6.78
CA ILE A 137 -0.09 -13.04 5.95
C ILE A 137 -1.17 -12.41 6.84
N ILE A 138 -1.50 -13.03 7.98
CA ILE A 138 -2.52 -12.52 8.91
C ILE A 138 -2.12 -11.13 9.42
N ARG A 139 -0.87 -10.94 9.84
CA ARG A 139 -0.36 -9.62 10.30
C ARG A 139 -0.49 -8.57 9.19
N PHE A 140 -0.03 -8.88 7.98
CA PHE A 140 -0.15 -7.98 6.83
C PHE A 140 -1.59 -7.59 6.53
N GLN A 141 -2.54 -8.55 6.60
CA GLN A 141 -3.96 -8.28 6.40
C GLN A 141 -4.55 -7.44 7.54
N ASN A 142 -4.17 -7.70 8.79
CA ASN A 142 -4.61 -6.89 9.94
C ASN A 142 -4.13 -5.43 9.83
N ASP A 143 -2.88 -5.21 9.43
CA ASP A 143 -2.35 -3.86 9.19
C ASP A 143 -3.13 -3.15 8.08
N ARG A 144 -3.52 -3.89 7.04
CA ARG A 144 -4.34 -3.38 5.94
C ARG A 144 -5.75 -3.01 6.41
N ILE A 145 -6.39 -3.86 7.23
CA ILE A 145 -7.71 -3.60 7.84
C ILE A 145 -7.64 -2.37 8.74
N ALA A 146 -6.65 -2.26 9.61
CA ALA A 146 -6.45 -1.11 10.48
C ALA A 146 -6.29 0.19 9.67
N PHE A 147 -5.51 0.15 8.59
CA PHE A 147 -5.36 1.27 7.67
C PHE A 147 -6.69 1.68 7.00
N LEU A 148 -7.48 0.70 6.55
CA LEU A 148 -8.78 0.95 5.93
C LEU A 148 -9.80 1.50 6.94
N ASN A 149 -9.85 0.96 8.16
CA ASN A 149 -10.71 1.47 9.22
C ASN A 149 -10.40 2.93 9.54
N LYS A 150 -9.11 3.28 9.67
CA LYS A 150 -8.70 4.67 9.87
C LYS A 150 -9.12 5.58 8.71
N LYS A 151 -9.07 5.09 7.48
CA LYS A 151 -9.63 5.84 6.33
C LYS A 151 -11.13 6.01 6.43
N ILE A 152 -11.86 4.96 6.78
CA ILE A 152 -13.32 5.02 6.94
C ILE A 152 -13.68 6.04 8.02
N GLU A 153 -13.03 6.03 9.18
CA GLU A 153 -13.22 7.03 10.23
C GLU A 153 -13.01 8.45 9.69
N THR A 154 -11.90 8.68 8.97
CA THR A 154 -11.61 9.98 8.35
C THR A 154 -12.68 10.40 7.33
N PHE A 155 -13.24 9.47 6.55
CA PHE A 155 -14.29 9.78 5.56
C PHE A 155 -15.69 9.87 6.16
N SER A 156 -15.92 9.25 7.31
CA SER A 156 -17.22 9.26 8.02
C SER A 156 -17.42 10.49 8.90
N ALA A 157 -16.35 11.27 9.14
CA ALA A 157 -16.47 12.56 9.80
C ALA A 157 -17.40 13.47 8.97
N GLY A 158 -18.37 14.12 9.63
CA GLY A 158 -19.51 14.79 8.99
C GLY A 158 -19.10 15.98 8.11
N SER A 159 -18.26 16.88 8.62
CA SER A 159 -17.79 18.07 7.90
C SER A 159 -16.37 17.89 7.33
N VAL A 160 -16.01 18.74 6.37
CA VAL A 160 -14.62 18.79 5.86
C VAL A 160 -13.66 19.22 6.97
N GLU A 161 -14.11 20.08 7.86
CA GLU A 161 -13.34 20.57 9.00
C GLU A 161 -13.04 19.45 10.00
N GLU A 162 -14.03 18.63 10.37
CA GLU A 162 -13.84 17.43 11.20
C GLU A 162 -12.85 16.46 10.56
N ARG A 163 -12.95 16.21 9.24
CA ARG A 163 -12.01 15.35 8.50
C ARG A 163 -10.59 15.89 8.52
N VAL A 164 -10.42 17.20 8.40
CA VAL A 164 -9.11 17.86 8.49
C VAL A 164 -8.56 17.74 9.91
N ALA A 165 -9.39 17.98 10.93
CA ALA A 165 -9.00 17.83 12.34
C ALA A 165 -8.57 16.40 12.66
N CYS A 166 -9.34 15.39 12.25
CA CYS A 166 -8.98 13.97 12.38
C CYS A 166 -7.63 13.63 11.70
N TYR A 167 -7.39 14.19 10.52
CA TYR A 167 -6.14 13.98 9.80
C TYR A 167 -4.95 14.58 10.55
N ILE A 168 -5.06 15.84 10.99
CA ILE A 168 -4.01 16.53 11.76
C ILE A 168 -3.71 15.77 13.05
N LEU A 169 -4.73 15.37 13.80
CA LEU A 169 -4.58 14.59 15.02
C LEU A 169 -3.91 13.22 14.76
N GLY A 170 -4.24 12.59 13.63
CA GLY A 170 -3.61 11.35 13.20
C GLY A 170 -2.12 11.50 12.89
N GLU A 171 -1.72 12.57 12.22
CA GLU A 171 -0.32 12.86 11.95
C GLU A 171 0.44 13.24 13.24
N TYR A 172 -0.20 14.00 14.14
CA TYR A 172 0.35 14.29 15.47
C TYR A 172 0.66 13.00 16.25
N LYS A 173 -0.30 12.07 16.35
CA LYS A 173 -0.10 10.79 17.06
C LYS A 173 0.99 9.93 16.42
N LYS A 174 1.19 10.03 15.12
CA LYS A 174 2.22 9.29 14.38
C LYS A 174 3.62 9.87 14.55
N LEU A 175 3.75 11.20 14.52
CA LEU A 175 5.04 11.88 14.55
C LEU A 175 5.48 12.30 15.95
N GLY A 176 4.55 12.39 16.91
CA GLY A 176 4.80 12.87 18.27
C GLY A 176 5.19 14.34 18.35
N ALA A 177 4.87 15.13 17.31
CA ALA A 177 5.29 16.53 17.19
C ALA A 177 4.08 17.43 16.91
N VAL A 178 4.02 18.60 17.55
CA VAL A 178 2.96 19.60 17.31
C VAL A 178 3.15 20.37 16.00
N GLU A 179 4.35 20.38 15.45
CA GLU A 179 4.67 20.94 14.15
C GLU A 179 4.67 19.85 13.08
N LEU A 180 3.75 19.94 12.13
CA LEU A 180 3.49 18.94 11.13
C LEU A 180 3.76 19.48 9.72
N PRO A 181 4.40 18.70 8.83
CA PRO A 181 4.59 19.10 7.44
C PRO A 181 3.25 19.16 6.70
N LEU A 182 2.98 20.25 5.96
CA LEU A 182 1.78 20.42 5.17
C LEU A 182 2.09 20.33 3.67
N ASN A 183 1.58 19.28 3.03
CA ASN A 183 1.47 19.18 1.59
C ASN A 183 -0.01 19.22 1.19
N ARG A 184 -0.51 20.42 0.87
CA ARG A 184 -1.94 20.66 0.60
C ARG A 184 -2.53 19.74 -0.48
N MET A 185 -1.77 19.46 -1.52
CA MET A 185 -2.24 18.58 -2.60
C MET A 185 -2.39 17.14 -2.11
N LYS A 186 -1.37 16.60 -1.45
CA LYS A 186 -1.41 15.25 -0.88
C LYS A 186 -2.46 15.12 0.22
N THR A 187 -2.65 16.18 1.03
CA THR A 187 -3.67 16.21 2.09
C THR A 187 -5.08 16.21 1.49
N ALA A 188 -5.34 17.03 0.47
CA ALA A 188 -6.64 17.04 -0.21
C ALA A 188 -6.98 15.68 -0.83
N ASP A 189 -6.01 15.06 -1.50
CA ASP A 189 -6.15 13.73 -2.09
C ASP A 189 -6.39 12.64 -1.01
N ALA A 190 -5.66 12.73 0.10
CA ALA A 190 -5.80 11.79 1.22
C ALA A 190 -7.17 11.87 1.90
N LEU A 191 -7.75 13.08 1.98
CA LEU A 191 -9.05 13.34 2.56
C LEU A 191 -10.21 13.21 1.56
N GLY A 192 -9.93 13.04 0.27
CA GLY A 192 -10.95 12.99 -0.77
C GLY A 192 -11.77 14.27 -0.89
N VAL A 193 -11.16 15.44 -0.63
CA VAL A 193 -11.81 16.75 -0.69
C VAL A 193 -11.24 17.64 -1.77
N GLY A 194 -12.06 18.58 -2.28
CA GLY A 194 -11.56 19.59 -3.19
C GLY A 194 -10.59 20.55 -2.50
N ARG A 195 -9.61 21.08 -3.23
CA ARG A 195 -8.61 22.03 -2.71
C ARG A 195 -9.25 23.22 -2.00
N ALA A 196 -10.26 23.85 -2.62
CA ALA A 196 -10.96 25.00 -2.01
C ALA A 196 -11.62 24.64 -0.68
N SER A 197 -12.17 23.43 -0.56
CA SER A 197 -12.80 22.97 0.69
C SER A 197 -11.75 22.69 1.77
N LEU A 198 -10.58 22.12 1.38
CA LEU A 198 -9.46 21.94 2.30
C LEU A 198 -8.95 23.29 2.83
N TYR A 199 -8.77 24.29 1.95
CA TYR A 199 -8.30 25.62 2.38
C TYR A 199 -9.27 26.25 3.38
N ARG A 200 -10.57 26.25 3.06
CA ARG A 200 -11.59 26.81 3.98
C ARG A 200 -11.60 26.12 5.34
N ALA A 201 -11.43 24.80 5.38
CA ALA A 201 -11.38 24.08 6.64
C ALA A 201 -10.11 24.38 7.45
N LEU A 202 -8.95 24.50 6.77
CA LEU A 202 -7.70 24.89 7.43
C LEU A 202 -7.77 26.32 7.97
N ASP A 203 -8.34 27.26 7.20
CA ASP A 203 -8.51 28.65 7.61
C ASP A 203 -9.50 28.73 8.81
N SER A 204 -10.61 27.99 8.78
CA SER A 204 -11.56 27.90 9.91
C SER A 204 -10.90 27.41 11.19
N LEU A 205 -10.10 26.36 11.13
CA LEU A 205 -9.34 25.84 12.29
C LEU A 205 -8.29 26.86 12.79
N ALA A 206 -7.69 27.61 11.89
CA ALA A 206 -6.72 28.64 12.25
C ALA A 206 -7.41 29.87 12.89
N ASP A 207 -8.52 30.34 12.34
CA ASP A 207 -9.32 31.44 12.87
C ASP A 207 -9.89 31.11 14.27
N SER A 208 -10.18 29.81 14.52
CA SER A 208 -10.60 29.31 15.83
C SER A 208 -9.45 29.14 16.83
N GLY A 209 -8.20 29.43 16.43
CA GLY A 209 -7.01 29.33 17.28
C GLY A 209 -6.56 27.89 17.58
N ILE A 210 -7.10 26.90 16.88
CA ILE A 210 -6.79 25.48 17.10
C ILE A 210 -5.47 25.10 16.44
N ILE A 211 -5.18 25.68 15.27
CA ILE A 211 -3.93 25.51 14.56
C ILE A 211 -3.36 26.86 14.15
N SER A 212 -2.06 26.92 13.87
CA SER A 212 -1.42 28.00 13.14
C SER A 212 -0.90 27.47 11.81
N LEU A 213 -1.10 28.23 10.74
CA LEU A 213 -0.71 27.86 9.38
C LEU A 213 0.52 28.63 8.92
N ASP A 214 1.47 27.88 8.36
CA ASP A 214 2.55 28.44 7.57
C ASP A 214 2.51 27.83 6.16
N THR A 215 3.33 28.31 5.25
CA THR A 215 3.35 27.89 3.83
C THR A 215 3.49 26.37 3.66
N LYS A 216 4.29 25.74 4.53
CA LYS A 216 4.66 24.30 4.41
C LYS A 216 4.41 23.48 5.66
N LYS A 217 3.84 24.10 6.70
CA LYS A 217 3.62 23.42 7.99
C LYS A 217 2.34 23.87 8.67
N ILE A 218 1.84 23.00 9.54
CA ILE A 218 0.76 23.27 10.50
C ILE A 218 1.38 23.16 11.88
N VAL A 219 1.05 24.10 12.77
CA VAL A 219 1.37 24.02 14.19
C VAL A 219 0.09 23.88 14.97
N ILE A 220 -0.03 22.83 15.79
CA ILE A 220 -1.16 22.61 16.69
C ILE A 220 -0.98 23.56 17.88
N THR A 221 -1.93 24.48 18.07
CA THR A 221 -1.94 25.48 19.14
C THR A 221 -2.88 25.11 20.28
N ASP A 222 -3.97 24.37 19.97
CA ASP A 222 -4.93 23.83 20.94
C ASP A 222 -5.23 22.37 20.61
N LEU A 223 -4.56 21.45 21.32
CA LEU A 223 -4.74 20.01 21.12
C LEU A 223 -6.12 19.53 21.60
N GLU A 224 -6.63 20.07 22.72
CA GLU A 224 -7.93 19.68 23.25
C GLU A 224 -9.07 20.16 22.33
N GLY A 225 -8.94 21.36 21.75
CA GLY A 225 -9.83 21.88 20.74
C GLY A 225 -9.84 21.02 19.48
N LEU A 226 -8.67 20.58 19.03
CA LEU A 226 -8.51 19.67 17.88
C LEU A 226 -9.19 18.32 18.15
N GLU A 227 -9.02 17.75 19.35
CA GLU A 227 -9.66 16.50 19.75
C GLU A 227 -11.20 16.61 19.85
N ARG A 228 -11.73 17.78 20.24
CA ARG A 228 -13.17 18.00 20.29
C ARG A 228 -13.81 18.04 18.90
N ILE A 229 -13.15 18.69 17.94
CA ILE A 229 -13.64 18.77 16.55
C ILE A 229 -13.51 17.42 15.84
N SER A 230 -12.55 16.59 16.23
CA SER A 230 -12.30 15.29 15.61
C SER A 230 -13.26 14.17 16.07
N LYS A 231 -14.18 14.45 16.99
CA LYS A 231 -15.19 13.50 17.51
C LYS A 231 -16.49 13.60 16.75
#